data_18e10b524a0893c75d08508f26811415
#
_entry.id   18e10b524a0893c75d08508f26811415
#
_cell.length_a   1.000
_cell.length_b   1.000
_cell.length_c   1.000
_cell.angle_alpha   90.00
_cell.angle_beta   90.00
_cell.angle_gamma   90.00
#
_symmetry.space_group_name_H-M   'P 1'
#
loop_
_entity.id
_entity.type
_entity.pdbx_description
1 polymer ?
#
loop_
_entity_poly.entity_id
_entity_poly.type
_entity_poly.pdbx_seq_one_letter_code
_entity_poly.pdbx_strand_id
1 'polypeptide(L)'
;MGELAQQGVRCVALEASSHALDQHRLDAVNINVGVFTNLTRDHLDYHGSMAAYAASKAKLFRRTELTLAVVNGDDPLARLMLAGCTSNVRVLATGQDEAVTLRVLDWQAFEQGQQAMIATPEGEKMLSLNLMGRFNLDNVLLALAVLYGLGKPLDALFAAASSLRQCRAGWSAMVMPTRPALLWTMRIRRMLFIAHSKRCAPT
;
A
#
# COMPACT_ATOMS: atom_id res chain seq x y z
N MET A 1 16.79 5.67 8.47
CA MET A 1 15.70 5.59 9.48
C MET A 1 16.00 6.40 10.74
N GLY A 2 17.18 6.30 11.33
CA GLY A 2 17.57 7.07 12.54
C GLY A 2 17.46 8.58 12.37
N GLU A 3 17.96 9.14 11.28
CA GLU A 3 17.86 10.58 10.98
C GLU A 3 16.41 11.05 10.84
N LEU A 4 15.55 10.27 10.19
CA LEU A 4 14.11 10.58 10.05
C LEU A 4 13.42 10.57 11.42
N ALA A 5 13.78 9.65 12.29
CA ALA A 5 13.27 9.61 13.66
C ALA A 5 13.70 10.85 14.47
N GLN A 6 14.95 11.30 14.33
CA GLN A 6 15.45 12.53 14.96
C GLN A 6 14.71 13.79 14.46
N GLN A 7 14.29 13.79 13.19
CA GLN A 7 13.47 14.84 12.59
C GLN A 7 11.98 14.75 13.01
N GLY A 8 11.61 13.83 13.88
CA GLY A 8 10.23 13.68 14.34
C GLY A 8 9.30 12.95 13.35
N VAL A 9 9.84 12.33 12.31
CA VAL A 9 9.06 11.54 11.34
C VAL A 9 8.54 10.29 12.05
N ARG A 10 7.22 10.14 12.09
CA ARG A 10 6.53 9.04 12.80
C ARG A 10 6.19 7.85 11.91
N CYS A 11 5.99 8.08 10.62
CA CYS A 11 5.66 7.04 9.65
C CYS A 11 6.47 7.27 8.38
N VAL A 12 6.97 6.21 7.79
CA VAL A 12 7.69 6.21 6.52
C VAL A 12 7.01 5.22 5.59
N ALA A 13 6.63 5.67 4.41
CA ALA A 13 6.19 4.81 3.33
C ALA A 13 7.33 4.69 2.32
N LEU A 14 7.71 3.47 1.98
CA LEU A 14 8.75 3.24 0.99
C LEU A 14 8.44 2.03 0.11
N GLU A 15 9.07 2.01 -1.05
CA GLU A 15 8.90 0.95 -2.03
C GLU A 15 9.88 -0.19 -1.75
N ALA A 16 9.36 -1.42 -1.63
CA ALA A 16 10.15 -2.64 -1.54
C ALA A 16 10.28 -3.29 -2.91
N SER A 17 11.41 -3.09 -3.58
CA SER A 17 11.69 -3.83 -4.80
C SER A 17 11.99 -5.30 -4.48
N SER A 18 11.69 -6.21 -5.43
CA SER A 18 12.04 -7.62 -5.29
C SER A 18 13.53 -7.85 -5.08
N HIS A 19 14.37 -7.04 -5.73
CA HIS A 19 15.82 -7.03 -5.52
C HIS A 19 16.19 -6.65 -4.08
N ALA A 20 15.56 -5.61 -3.51
CA ALA A 20 15.84 -5.18 -2.15
C ALA A 20 15.45 -6.24 -1.12
N LEU A 21 14.34 -6.95 -1.36
CA LEU A 21 13.89 -8.06 -0.53
C LEU A 21 14.79 -9.29 -0.69
N ASP A 22 15.22 -9.57 -1.92
CA ASP A 22 16.08 -10.72 -2.20
C ASP A 22 17.50 -10.52 -1.66
N GLN A 23 18.03 -9.32 -1.80
CA GLN A 23 19.38 -8.94 -1.35
C GLN A 23 19.43 -8.49 0.11
N HIS A 24 18.39 -8.74 0.91
CA HIS A 24 18.36 -8.43 2.34
C HIS A 24 18.60 -6.96 2.72
N ARG A 25 18.37 -6.03 1.80
CA ARG A 25 18.60 -4.58 2.03
C ARG A 25 17.64 -3.96 3.05
N LEU A 26 16.55 -4.65 3.36
CA LEU A 26 15.49 -4.17 4.25
C LEU A 26 15.48 -4.90 5.59
N ASP A 27 16.43 -5.80 5.86
CA ASP A 27 16.42 -6.63 7.07
C ASP A 27 16.56 -5.79 8.36
N ALA A 28 17.31 -4.69 8.30
CA ALA A 28 17.46 -3.76 9.42
C ALA A 28 16.29 -2.78 9.59
N VAL A 29 15.25 -2.86 8.74
CA VAL A 29 14.08 -1.98 8.80
C VAL A 29 12.93 -2.72 9.46
N ASN A 30 12.38 -2.18 10.53
CA ASN A 30 11.19 -2.74 11.17
C ASN A 30 9.94 -2.35 10.36
N ILE A 31 9.31 -3.33 9.71
CA ILE A 31 8.18 -3.15 8.80
C ILE A 31 6.91 -3.66 9.45
N ASN A 32 6.00 -2.75 9.80
CA ASN A 32 4.76 -3.09 10.46
C ASN A 32 3.60 -3.34 9.48
N VAL A 33 3.66 -2.72 8.29
CA VAL A 33 2.62 -2.83 7.26
C VAL A 33 3.23 -3.25 5.94
N GLY A 34 2.74 -4.34 5.37
CA GLY A 34 3.09 -4.81 4.02
C GLY A 34 1.93 -4.56 3.06
N VAL A 35 2.23 -4.02 1.87
CA VAL A 35 1.23 -3.79 0.83
C VAL A 35 1.62 -4.48 -0.46
N PHE A 36 0.73 -5.27 -1.01
CA PHE A 36 0.88 -5.90 -2.33
C PHE A 36 -0.06 -5.23 -3.34
N THR A 37 0.51 -4.56 -4.31
CA THR A 37 -0.25 -3.87 -5.37
C THR A 37 -0.57 -4.78 -6.54
N ASN A 38 0.43 -5.34 -7.17
CA ASN A 38 0.31 -6.29 -8.27
C ASN A 38 1.65 -6.98 -8.57
N LEU A 39 1.59 -8.03 -9.38
CA LEU A 39 2.77 -8.67 -9.96
C LEU A 39 2.60 -8.80 -11.48
N THR A 40 3.31 -7.97 -12.23
CA THR A 40 3.41 -8.07 -13.69
C THR A 40 4.73 -8.74 -14.10
N ARG A 41 4.81 -9.23 -15.33
CA ARG A 41 6.06 -9.75 -15.90
C ARG A 41 7.10 -8.64 -15.95
N ASP A 42 8.07 -8.72 -15.04
CA ASP A 42 9.20 -7.80 -14.95
C ASP A 42 10.37 -8.50 -14.22
N HIS A 43 11.59 -7.97 -14.37
CA HIS A 43 12.77 -8.47 -13.64
C HIS A 43 13.08 -9.97 -13.81
N LEU A 44 12.65 -10.59 -14.91
CA LEU A 44 12.94 -12.03 -15.17
C LEU A 44 14.40 -12.27 -15.53
N ASP A 45 15.10 -11.27 -16.01
CA ASP A 45 16.54 -11.24 -16.20
C ASP A 45 17.30 -11.50 -14.90
N TYR A 46 16.79 -10.98 -13.78
CA TYR A 46 17.38 -11.17 -12.44
C TYR A 46 16.87 -12.45 -11.77
N HIS A 47 15.55 -12.66 -11.73
CA HIS A 47 14.94 -13.76 -10.96
C HIS A 47 14.87 -15.08 -11.72
N GLY A 48 15.08 -15.09 -13.02
CA GLY A 48 15.03 -16.27 -13.89
C GLY A 48 13.62 -16.82 -14.14
N SER A 49 12.67 -16.63 -13.23
CA SER A 49 11.29 -17.10 -13.36
C SER A 49 10.29 -16.24 -12.58
N MET A 50 9.01 -16.28 -13.01
CA MET A 50 7.91 -15.64 -12.28
C MET A 50 7.73 -16.21 -10.88
N ALA A 51 7.98 -17.49 -10.68
CA ALA A 51 7.89 -18.13 -9.37
C ALA A 51 8.95 -17.58 -8.40
N ALA A 52 10.21 -17.46 -8.83
CA ALA A 52 11.28 -16.86 -8.02
C ALA A 52 11.02 -15.38 -7.73
N TYR A 53 10.51 -14.64 -8.72
CA TYR A 53 10.11 -13.24 -8.55
C TYR A 53 8.99 -13.09 -7.50
N ALA A 54 7.94 -13.91 -7.59
CA ALA A 54 6.86 -13.92 -6.61
C ALA A 54 7.36 -14.34 -5.21
N ALA A 55 8.22 -15.36 -5.13
CA ALA A 55 8.81 -15.80 -3.87
C ALA A 55 9.64 -14.70 -3.19
N SER A 56 10.42 -13.94 -3.96
CA SER A 56 11.18 -12.80 -3.44
C SER A 56 10.26 -11.71 -2.85
N LYS A 57 9.16 -11.38 -3.53
CA LYS A 57 8.16 -10.43 -3.00
C LYS A 57 7.44 -10.96 -1.76
N ALA A 58 7.12 -12.25 -1.71
CA ALA A 58 6.46 -12.87 -0.57
C ALA A 58 7.29 -12.82 0.72
N LYS A 59 8.62 -12.61 0.64
CA LYS A 59 9.49 -12.42 1.82
C LYS A 59 8.99 -11.26 2.71
N LEU A 60 8.38 -10.21 2.13
CA LEU A 60 7.81 -9.10 2.89
C LEU A 60 6.73 -9.56 3.87
N PHE A 61 5.88 -10.49 3.47
CA PHE A 61 4.73 -10.95 4.25
C PHE A 61 5.09 -12.05 5.26
N ARG A 62 6.33 -12.55 5.25
CA ARG A 62 6.85 -13.53 6.23
C ARG A 62 7.56 -12.89 7.41
N ARG A 63 7.63 -11.56 7.45
CA ARG A 63 8.32 -10.83 8.51
C ARG A 63 7.55 -10.93 9.82
N THR A 64 8.25 -11.21 10.91
CA THR A 64 7.66 -11.46 12.23
C THR A 64 7.09 -10.20 12.88
N GLU A 65 7.61 -9.03 12.54
CA GLU A 65 7.16 -7.73 13.04
C GLU A 65 5.96 -7.17 12.26
N LEU A 66 5.51 -7.86 11.20
CA LEU A 66 4.35 -7.43 10.43
C LEU A 66 3.08 -7.55 11.27
N THR A 67 2.28 -6.48 11.30
CA THR A 67 1.00 -6.45 12.03
C THR A 67 -0.20 -6.27 11.10
N LEU A 68 0.04 -5.71 9.91
CA LEU A 68 -0.98 -5.48 8.90
C LEU A 68 -0.46 -5.85 7.51
N ALA A 69 -1.23 -6.64 6.79
CA ALA A 69 -1.04 -6.94 5.38
C ALA A 69 -2.21 -6.40 4.57
N VAL A 70 -1.93 -5.65 3.51
CA VAL A 70 -2.94 -5.14 2.59
C VAL A 70 -2.64 -5.62 1.19
N VAL A 71 -3.61 -6.22 0.51
CA VAL A 71 -3.39 -6.82 -0.80
C VAL A 71 -4.45 -6.37 -1.82
N ASN A 72 -4.04 -6.25 -3.06
CA ASN A 72 -4.97 -6.21 -4.18
C ASN A 72 -5.52 -7.62 -4.42
N GLY A 73 -6.79 -7.84 -4.04
CA GLY A 73 -7.47 -9.13 -4.17
C GLY A 73 -7.74 -9.55 -5.63
N ASP A 74 -7.76 -8.58 -6.55
CA ASP A 74 -7.95 -8.85 -7.98
C ASP A 74 -6.67 -9.44 -8.63
N ASP A 75 -5.51 -9.33 -7.97
CA ASP A 75 -4.29 -9.97 -8.46
C ASP A 75 -4.29 -11.47 -8.07
N PRO A 76 -4.14 -12.38 -9.04
CA PRO A 76 -4.20 -13.84 -8.78
C PRO A 76 -3.12 -14.33 -7.82
N LEU A 77 -2.03 -13.59 -7.63
CA LEU A 77 -0.94 -13.94 -6.73
C LEU A 77 -1.11 -13.39 -5.31
N ALA A 78 -2.19 -12.63 -5.03
CA ALA A 78 -2.44 -12.09 -3.70
C ALA A 78 -2.46 -13.17 -2.61
N ARG A 79 -3.10 -14.31 -2.87
CA ARG A 79 -3.14 -15.45 -1.94
C ARG A 79 -1.75 -16.05 -1.71
N LEU A 80 -0.93 -16.11 -2.75
CA LEU A 80 0.45 -16.61 -2.64
C LEU A 80 1.30 -15.67 -1.76
N MET A 81 1.12 -14.35 -1.88
CA MET A 81 1.80 -13.38 -1.01
C MET A 81 1.46 -13.62 0.46
N LEU A 82 0.21 -13.90 0.76
CA LEU A 82 -0.28 -14.11 2.12
C LEU A 82 0.06 -15.48 2.71
N ALA A 83 0.44 -16.46 1.90
CA ALA A 83 0.69 -17.84 2.35
C ALA A 83 1.77 -18.00 3.43
N GLY A 84 2.62 -16.97 3.61
CA GLY A 84 3.65 -16.94 4.66
C GLY A 84 3.33 -16.00 5.83
N CYS A 85 2.18 -15.36 5.85
CA CYS A 85 1.76 -14.52 6.96
C CYS A 85 1.52 -15.34 8.23
N THR A 86 1.95 -14.80 9.37
CA THR A 86 1.62 -15.38 10.67
C THR A 86 0.17 -15.06 11.05
N SER A 87 -0.45 -15.90 11.89
CA SER A 87 -1.87 -15.79 12.25
C SER A 87 -2.27 -14.51 12.99
N ASN A 88 -1.29 -13.78 13.53
CA ASN A 88 -1.49 -12.51 14.23
C ASN A 88 -1.50 -11.28 13.30
N VAL A 89 -1.22 -11.46 12.01
CA VAL A 89 -1.26 -10.37 11.03
C VAL A 89 -2.70 -10.12 10.61
N ARG A 90 -3.16 -8.88 10.79
CA ARG A 90 -4.45 -8.46 10.24
C ARG A 90 -4.34 -8.33 8.73
N VAL A 91 -5.25 -8.98 7.99
CA VAL A 91 -5.27 -8.93 6.52
C VAL A 91 -6.45 -8.10 6.06
N LEU A 92 -6.20 -7.14 5.16
CA LEU A 92 -7.21 -6.38 4.44
C LEU A 92 -6.97 -6.55 2.95
N ALA A 93 -8.06 -6.62 2.19
CA ALA A 93 -7.99 -6.72 0.73
C ALA A 93 -8.85 -5.66 0.06
N THR A 94 -8.47 -5.25 -1.13
CA THR A 94 -9.26 -4.37 -2.00
C THR A 94 -9.48 -5.04 -3.34
N GLY A 95 -10.56 -4.73 -4.05
CA GLY A 95 -10.84 -5.32 -5.36
C GLY A 95 -12.32 -5.39 -5.69
N GLN A 96 -12.70 -6.33 -6.55
CA GLN A 96 -14.09 -6.53 -6.99
C GLN A 96 -14.74 -7.78 -6.37
N ASP A 97 -13.97 -8.70 -5.80
CA ASP A 97 -14.46 -9.91 -5.16
C ASP A 97 -15.30 -9.58 -3.91
N GLU A 98 -16.27 -10.42 -3.60
CA GLU A 98 -17.16 -10.24 -2.42
C GLU A 98 -16.43 -10.37 -1.08
N ALA A 99 -15.33 -11.08 -1.06
CA ALA A 99 -14.56 -11.36 0.14
C ALA A 99 -13.57 -10.26 0.53
N VAL A 100 -13.48 -9.14 -0.25
CA VAL A 100 -12.53 -8.07 0.05
C VAL A 100 -13.10 -7.03 1.02
N THR A 101 -12.22 -6.33 1.72
CA THR A 101 -12.59 -5.32 2.74
C THR A 101 -13.14 -4.03 2.12
N LEU A 102 -12.53 -3.56 1.03
CA LEU A 102 -12.99 -2.41 0.25
C LEU A 102 -13.28 -2.89 -1.16
N ARG A 103 -14.56 -3.08 -1.46
CA ARG A 103 -15.02 -3.65 -2.72
C ARG A 103 -15.50 -2.58 -3.67
N VAL A 104 -15.04 -2.60 -4.90
CA VAL A 104 -15.57 -1.75 -5.97
C VAL A 104 -16.85 -2.37 -6.50
N LEU A 105 -17.98 -1.69 -6.28
CA LEU A 105 -19.30 -2.09 -6.76
C LEU A 105 -19.57 -1.55 -8.16
N ASP A 106 -19.21 -0.27 -8.37
CA ASP A 106 -19.35 0.43 -9.65
C ASP A 106 -18.20 1.41 -9.84
N TRP A 107 -17.86 1.70 -11.09
CA TRP A 107 -16.79 2.60 -11.44
C TRP A 107 -17.09 3.31 -12.76
N GLN A 108 -16.91 4.64 -12.75
CA GLN A 108 -17.09 5.48 -13.91
C GLN A 108 -15.92 6.46 -14.06
N ALA A 109 -15.40 6.57 -15.29
CA ALA A 109 -14.37 7.55 -15.64
C ALA A 109 -15.01 8.78 -16.29
N PHE A 110 -14.47 9.96 -15.99
CA PHE A 110 -14.85 11.24 -16.53
C PHE A 110 -13.63 11.95 -17.12
N GLU A 111 -13.84 13.05 -17.79
CA GLU A 111 -12.79 13.81 -18.47
C GLU A 111 -11.65 14.26 -17.51
N GLN A 112 -11.98 14.59 -16.26
CA GLN A 112 -11.01 15.11 -15.29
C GLN A 112 -10.87 14.26 -14.03
N GLY A 113 -11.35 13.01 -14.05
CA GLY A 113 -11.28 12.16 -12.87
C GLY A 113 -12.10 10.88 -13.02
N GLN A 114 -12.50 10.34 -11.89
CA GLN A 114 -13.28 9.12 -11.81
C GLN A 114 -14.08 9.06 -10.51
N GLN A 115 -15.16 8.31 -10.52
CA GLN A 115 -15.96 7.99 -9.34
C GLN A 115 -16.14 6.49 -9.23
N ALA A 116 -16.24 6.01 -8.00
CA ALA A 116 -16.53 4.61 -7.73
C ALA A 116 -17.42 4.48 -6.49
N MET A 117 -18.39 3.57 -6.55
CA MET A 117 -19.14 3.12 -5.39
C MET A 117 -18.36 2.00 -4.71
N ILE A 118 -18.04 2.18 -3.45
CA ILE A 118 -17.22 1.25 -2.67
C ILE A 118 -18.02 0.69 -1.52
N ALA A 119 -18.21 -0.64 -1.49
CA ALA A 119 -18.69 -1.31 -0.29
C ALA A 119 -17.55 -1.38 0.74
N THR A 120 -17.85 -0.96 1.96
CA THR A 120 -16.92 -0.91 3.08
C THR A 120 -17.55 -1.61 4.29
N PRO A 121 -16.78 -1.94 5.34
CA PRO A 121 -17.35 -2.46 6.59
C PRO A 121 -18.36 -1.53 7.28
N GLU A 122 -18.35 -0.25 6.92
CA GLU A 122 -19.25 0.78 7.47
C GLU A 122 -20.43 1.12 6.52
N GLY A 123 -20.64 0.33 5.44
CA GLY A 123 -21.64 0.56 4.40
C GLY A 123 -21.03 1.05 3.09
N GLU A 124 -21.89 1.37 2.14
CA GLU A 124 -21.48 1.85 0.82
C GLU A 124 -21.11 3.33 0.86
N LYS A 125 -20.01 3.68 0.23
CA LYS A 125 -19.49 5.06 0.18
C LYS A 125 -19.06 5.42 -1.25
N MET A 126 -19.38 6.65 -1.67
CA MET A 126 -18.92 7.18 -2.95
C MET A 126 -17.48 7.72 -2.81
N LEU A 127 -16.59 7.25 -3.66
CA LEU A 127 -15.22 7.73 -3.79
C LEU A 127 -15.08 8.52 -5.07
N SER A 128 -14.75 9.81 -4.96
CA SER A 128 -14.47 10.69 -6.10
C SER A 128 -12.98 11.01 -6.14
N LEU A 129 -12.33 10.85 -7.28
CA LEU A 129 -10.90 11.07 -7.45
C LEU A 129 -10.64 12.00 -8.65
N ASN A 130 -9.78 13.00 -8.45
CA ASN A 130 -9.22 13.84 -9.52
C ASN A 130 -7.99 13.19 -10.18
N LEU A 131 -7.97 11.86 -10.20
CA LEU A 131 -6.92 11.03 -10.80
C LEU A 131 -7.55 10.16 -11.88
N MET A 132 -6.91 10.07 -13.03
CA MET A 132 -7.42 9.29 -14.16
C MET A 132 -6.89 7.85 -14.14
N GLY A 133 -7.70 6.93 -14.66
CA GLY A 133 -7.33 5.54 -14.89
C GLY A 133 -7.59 4.62 -13.70
N ARG A 134 -8.11 3.43 -14.00
CA ARG A 134 -8.51 2.41 -13.03
C ARG A 134 -7.37 2.06 -12.05
N PHE A 135 -6.14 1.96 -12.53
CA PHE A 135 -4.98 1.66 -11.69
C PHE A 135 -4.77 2.68 -10.55
N ASN A 136 -5.17 3.95 -10.74
CA ASN A 136 -5.12 4.95 -9.68
C ASN A 136 -6.20 4.72 -8.63
N LEU A 137 -7.39 4.26 -9.02
CA LEU A 137 -8.42 3.85 -8.07
C LEU A 137 -7.91 2.68 -7.21
N ASP A 138 -7.38 1.63 -7.83
CA ASP A 138 -6.88 0.44 -7.12
C ASP A 138 -5.77 0.82 -6.12
N ASN A 139 -4.84 1.68 -6.54
CA ASN A 139 -3.78 2.17 -5.66
C ASN A 139 -4.31 3.04 -4.51
N VAL A 140 -5.30 3.92 -4.76
CA VAL A 140 -5.93 4.72 -3.70
C VAL A 140 -6.65 3.82 -2.72
N LEU A 141 -7.39 2.82 -3.18
CA LEU A 141 -8.08 1.86 -2.30
C LEU A 141 -7.10 1.11 -1.40
N LEU A 142 -5.95 0.68 -1.92
CA LEU A 142 -4.90 0.07 -1.10
C LEU A 142 -4.38 1.03 -0.02
N ALA A 143 -4.15 2.30 -0.37
CA ALA A 143 -3.72 3.30 0.60
C ALA A 143 -4.80 3.59 1.66
N LEU A 144 -6.08 3.67 1.26
CA LEU A 144 -7.21 3.81 2.20
C LEU A 144 -7.33 2.60 3.13
N ALA A 145 -7.16 1.39 2.60
CA ALA A 145 -7.17 0.16 3.40
C ALA A 145 -6.04 0.14 4.43
N VAL A 146 -4.83 0.59 4.08
CA VAL A 146 -3.72 0.76 5.02
C VAL A 146 -4.10 1.71 6.15
N LEU A 147 -4.58 2.91 5.82
CA LEU A 147 -4.92 3.92 6.81
C LEU A 147 -6.11 3.49 7.68
N TYR A 148 -7.08 2.81 7.11
CA TYR A 148 -8.18 2.19 7.84
C TYR A 148 -7.66 1.11 8.80
N GLY A 149 -6.78 0.24 8.33
CA GLY A 149 -6.11 -0.77 9.16
C GLY A 149 -5.30 -0.19 10.33
N LEU A 150 -4.80 1.03 10.17
CA LEU A 150 -4.12 1.83 11.20
C LEU A 150 -5.10 2.65 12.08
N GLY A 151 -6.41 2.41 11.98
CA GLY A 151 -7.43 3.02 12.83
C GLY A 151 -7.90 4.41 12.42
N LYS A 152 -7.73 4.80 11.16
CA LYS A 152 -8.28 6.07 10.66
C LYS A 152 -9.72 5.87 10.18
N PRO A 153 -10.65 6.79 10.50
CA PRO A 153 -12.06 6.68 10.10
C PRO A 153 -12.23 6.82 8.59
N LEU A 154 -13.05 5.95 7.98
CA LEU A 154 -13.24 5.89 6.53
C LEU A 154 -13.78 7.19 5.94
N ASP A 155 -14.72 7.88 6.60
CA ASP A 155 -15.26 9.14 6.11
C ASP A 155 -14.18 10.21 5.90
N ALA A 156 -13.29 10.35 6.85
CA ALA A 156 -12.17 11.28 6.74
C ALA A 156 -11.19 10.87 5.63
N LEU A 157 -10.98 9.56 5.43
CA LEU A 157 -10.12 9.04 4.39
C LEU A 157 -10.70 9.28 3.00
N PHE A 158 -12.00 9.03 2.81
CA PHE A 158 -12.69 9.26 1.54
C PHE A 158 -12.73 10.75 1.19
N ALA A 159 -13.01 11.61 2.16
CA ALA A 159 -12.95 13.06 1.97
C ALA A 159 -11.54 13.54 1.59
N ALA A 160 -10.49 13.01 2.21
CA ALA A 160 -9.11 13.35 1.87
C ALA A 160 -8.70 12.85 0.48
N ALA A 161 -9.20 11.69 0.05
CA ALA A 161 -8.88 11.11 -1.26
C ALA A 161 -9.32 12.00 -2.42
N SER A 162 -10.44 12.72 -2.30
CA SER A 162 -10.94 13.64 -3.32
C SER A 162 -9.99 14.83 -3.58
N SER A 163 -9.12 15.15 -2.64
CA SER A 163 -8.12 16.21 -2.77
C SER A 163 -6.80 15.75 -3.42
N LEU A 164 -6.64 14.45 -3.66
CA LEU A 164 -5.45 13.91 -4.31
C LEU A 164 -5.29 14.46 -5.72
N ARG A 165 -4.09 14.84 -6.07
CA ARG A 165 -3.72 15.34 -7.39
C ARG A 165 -2.60 14.48 -7.97
N GLN A 166 -2.57 14.41 -9.29
CA GLN A 166 -1.51 13.74 -10.02
C GLN A 166 -0.16 14.41 -9.73
N CYS A 167 0.80 13.66 -9.19
CA CYS A 167 2.16 14.15 -9.08
C CYS A 167 2.77 14.27 -10.48
N ARG A 168 3.39 15.41 -10.80
CA ARG A 168 4.28 15.48 -11.96
C ARG A 168 5.45 14.54 -11.73
N ALA A 169 5.81 13.76 -12.75
CA ALA A 169 6.92 12.82 -12.68
C ALA A 169 8.21 13.57 -12.28
N GLY A 170 8.68 13.31 -11.07
CA GLY A 170 9.85 13.95 -10.48
C GLY A 170 9.85 13.73 -8.98
N TRP A 171 11.01 13.51 -8.41
CA TRP A 171 11.21 13.34 -6.96
C TRP A 171 10.78 14.62 -6.22
N SER A 172 9.62 14.62 -5.65
CA SER A 172 9.17 15.68 -4.75
C SER A 172 8.79 15.06 -3.43
N ALA A 173 9.69 15.13 -2.47
CA ALA A 173 9.37 14.88 -1.06
C ALA A 173 8.54 16.04 -0.55
N MET A 174 7.23 15.83 -0.36
CA MET A 174 6.38 16.82 0.31
C MET A 174 6.33 16.46 1.79
N VAL A 175 7.14 17.16 2.59
CA VAL A 175 7.10 17.08 4.05
C VAL A 175 5.99 18.00 4.55
N MET A 176 4.91 17.43 5.08
CA MET A 176 3.86 18.19 5.76
C MET A 176 4.10 18.14 7.28
N PRO A 177 4.19 19.28 7.98
CA PRO A 177 4.65 19.34 9.39
C PRO A 177 3.69 18.72 10.42
N THR A 178 2.42 18.47 10.11
CA THR A 178 1.42 18.13 11.15
C THR A 178 0.34 17.11 10.75
N ARG A 179 0.42 16.50 9.56
CA ARG A 179 -0.53 15.47 9.10
C ARG A 179 0.22 14.29 8.49
N PRO A 180 -0.29 13.04 8.60
CA PRO A 180 0.33 11.92 7.90
C PRO A 180 0.37 12.21 6.41
N ALA A 181 1.57 12.35 5.86
CA ALA A 181 1.76 12.59 4.44
C ALA A 181 1.47 11.30 3.68
N LEU A 182 0.46 11.33 2.81
CA LEU A 182 0.27 10.34 1.76
C LEU A 182 1.28 10.67 0.65
N LEU A 183 2.40 9.95 0.62
CA LEU A 183 3.36 10.04 -0.47
C LEU A 183 2.87 9.17 -1.62
N TRP A 184 2.51 9.81 -2.73
CA TRP A 184 2.03 9.13 -3.93
C TRP A 184 3.02 9.30 -5.08
N THR A 185 3.59 8.22 -5.59
CA THR A 185 4.37 8.24 -6.83
C THR A 185 3.68 7.48 -7.96
N MET A 186 3.68 8.07 -9.13
CA MET A 186 2.85 7.74 -10.30
C MET A 186 3.31 6.54 -11.13
N ARG A 187 4.10 5.66 -10.63
CA ARG A 187 4.50 4.40 -11.29
C ARG A 187 4.65 3.27 -10.29
N ILE A 188 3.61 3.02 -9.49
CA ILE A 188 3.70 1.92 -8.54
C ILE A 188 3.31 0.61 -9.23
N ARG A 189 4.27 0.02 -9.93
CA ARG A 189 4.30 -1.42 -10.23
C ARG A 189 4.97 -2.21 -9.10
N ARG A 190 5.02 -1.65 -7.85
CA ARG A 190 5.91 -2.17 -6.82
C ARG A 190 5.23 -2.13 -5.45
N MET A 191 5.64 -3.03 -4.58
CA MET A 191 5.14 -3.10 -3.20
C MET A 191 5.44 -1.82 -2.42
N LEU A 192 4.43 -1.29 -1.74
CA LEU A 192 4.55 -0.22 -0.77
C LEU A 192 4.53 -0.83 0.64
N PHE A 193 5.30 -0.28 1.56
CA PHE A 193 5.15 -0.60 2.97
C PHE A 193 5.39 0.62 3.86
N ILE A 194 4.81 0.57 5.05
CA ILE A 194 4.92 1.63 6.04
C ILE A 194 5.69 1.07 7.23
N ALA A 195 6.82 1.69 7.55
CA ALA A 195 7.59 1.41 8.75
C ALA A 195 7.26 2.46 9.83
N HIS A 196 6.96 2.00 11.04
CA HIS A 196 6.74 2.88 12.18
C HIS A 196 8.07 3.12 12.91
N SER A 197 8.45 4.36 13.07
CA SER A 197 9.61 4.71 13.88
C SER A 197 9.18 4.66 15.36
N LYS A 198 9.56 3.61 16.09
CA LYS A 198 9.49 3.63 17.56
C LYS A 198 10.56 4.58 18.07
N ARG A 199 10.19 5.56 18.90
CA ARG A 199 11.18 6.28 19.72
C ARG A 199 11.83 5.23 20.61
N CYS A 200 13.16 5.07 20.53
CA CYS A 200 13.90 4.49 21.66
C CYS A 200 13.63 5.41 22.85
N ALA A 201 13.05 4.87 23.91
CA ALA A 201 13.02 5.57 25.19
C ALA A 201 14.47 5.84 25.58
N PRO A 202 14.82 7.05 26.07
CA PRO A 202 16.13 7.28 26.65
C PRO A 202 16.25 6.39 27.89
N THR A 203 17.30 5.60 27.93
CA THR A 203 17.79 4.91 29.14
C THR A 203 18.32 5.93 30.12
#